data_0e87bafe781771df11f38600729b35ea
#
_entry.id   0e87bafe781771df11f38600729b35ea
#
_cell.length_a   1.000
_cell.length_b   1.000
_cell.length_c   1.000
_cell.angle_alpha   90.00
_cell.angle_beta   90.00
_cell.angle_gamma   90.00
#
_symmetry.space_group_name_H-M   'P 1'
#
loop_
_entity.id
_entity.type
_entity.pdbx_description
1 polymer ?
#
loop_
_entity_poly.entity_id
_entity_poly.type
_entity_poly.pdbx_seq_one_letter_code
_entity_poly.pdbx_strand_id
1 'polypeptide(L)'
;MRESQHNGPEPRLGLTFSENPDGTVSWHQPVSDQFVDPSGRFATGGLAVLVDSGLGAENHRRRPSGKWTVTTELRLDLIGAPREGSTGLGIRADHLGHDGHCLTTRGEVVDDDGEVIASGLVKTMEFAAGVDAEGYDDEPPWPSALEPGTLAEVLCLTLSERGDGDGGRVVEGVIAPEPTLANPLGNLHGGVFAAAAEVVGAAVFSHERDVSSSALDVRYVRQIPLVQPVRVRAEVLHDGRSWGISQVTTRDERGRVCAVATVTVYGRR
;
A
#
# COMPACT_ATOMS: atom_id res chain seq x y z
N MET A 1 -11.36 -14.55 -27.46
CA MET A 1 -11.36 -13.15 -27.05
C MET A 1 -11.38 -13.20 -25.51
N ARG A 2 -10.24 -13.10 -24.86
CA ARG A 2 -10.18 -12.97 -23.40
C ARG A 2 -10.36 -11.48 -23.12
N GLU A 3 -11.45 -11.12 -22.46
CA GLU A 3 -11.55 -9.83 -21.82
C GLU A 3 -10.47 -9.81 -20.74
N SER A 4 -9.38 -9.08 -20.99
CA SER A 4 -8.41 -8.74 -19.96
C SER A 4 -9.05 -7.66 -19.08
N GLN A 5 -9.91 -8.06 -18.18
CA GLN A 5 -10.36 -7.17 -17.10
C GLN A 5 -9.21 -7.06 -16.11
N HIS A 6 -8.42 -6.01 -16.26
CA HIS A 6 -7.44 -5.64 -15.27
C HIS A 6 -8.18 -4.97 -14.12
N ASN A 7 -8.48 -5.74 -13.08
CA ASN A 7 -9.18 -5.32 -11.88
C ASN A 7 -8.16 -5.24 -10.73
N GLY A 8 -7.25 -4.25 -10.78
CA GLY A 8 -6.38 -3.94 -9.63
C GLY A 8 -7.13 -3.18 -8.52
N PRO A 9 -6.48 -2.88 -7.41
CA PRO A 9 -7.06 -2.12 -6.30
C PRO A 9 -7.21 -0.62 -6.60
N GLU A 10 -6.54 -0.12 -7.62
CA GLU A 10 -6.47 1.30 -7.95
C GLU A 10 -7.86 1.92 -8.17
N PRO A 11 -8.74 1.33 -9.01
CA PRO A 11 -10.08 1.88 -9.22
C PRO A 11 -10.92 1.93 -7.94
N ARG A 12 -10.80 0.93 -7.06
CA ARG A 12 -11.55 0.87 -5.79
C ARG A 12 -11.21 2.02 -4.85
N LEU A 13 -9.96 2.50 -4.93
CA LEU A 13 -9.46 3.63 -4.15
C LEU A 13 -9.56 4.96 -4.93
N GLY A 14 -10.28 4.96 -6.05
CA GLY A 14 -10.47 6.13 -6.89
C GLY A 14 -9.20 6.59 -7.63
N LEU A 15 -8.15 5.76 -7.68
CA LEU A 15 -6.94 6.12 -8.40
C LEU A 15 -7.21 6.15 -9.89
N THR A 16 -6.65 7.17 -10.54
CA THR A 16 -6.58 7.29 -12.00
C THR A 16 -5.15 7.58 -12.43
N PHE A 17 -4.85 7.28 -13.67
CA PHE A 17 -3.58 7.68 -14.24
C PHE A 17 -3.76 8.23 -15.66
N SER A 18 -2.80 9.04 -16.11
CA SER A 18 -2.70 9.52 -17.48
C SER A 18 -1.25 9.44 -17.95
N GLU A 19 -1.06 9.02 -19.18
CA GLU A 19 0.26 9.02 -19.82
C GLU A 19 0.57 10.43 -20.36
N ASN A 20 1.76 10.93 -20.05
CA ASN A 20 2.25 12.21 -20.53
C ASN A 20 2.95 12.04 -21.90
N PRO A 21 3.10 13.12 -22.69
CA PRO A 21 3.77 13.07 -24.00
C PRO A 21 5.23 12.58 -23.95
N ASP A 22 5.88 12.64 -22.80
CA ASP A 22 7.24 12.15 -22.58
C ASP A 22 7.30 10.67 -22.12
N GLY A 23 6.14 9.99 -22.10
CA GLY A 23 5.99 8.60 -21.67
C GLY A 23 6.04 8.42 -20.14
N THR A 24 6.04 9.49 -19.35
CA THR A 24 5.83 9.39 -17.91
C THR A 24 4.35 9.22 -17.58
N VAL A 25 4.05 8.68 -16.39
CA VAL A 25 2.67 8.46 -15.93
C VAL A 25 2.39 9.38 -14.75
N SER A 26 1.31 10.16 -14.87
CA SER A 26 0.77 10.96 -13.76
C SER A 26 -0.34 10.18 -13.07
N TRP A 27 -0.22 10.00 -11.77
CA TRP A 27 -1.22 9.35 -10.94
C TRP A 27 -1.99 10.38 -10.12
N HIS A 28 -3.26 10.11 -9.93
CA HIS A 28 -4.16 10.94 -9.14
C HIS A 28 -5.02 10.06 -8.24
N GLN A 29 -5.17 10.46 -6.96
CA GLN A 29 -6.05 9.87 -5.96
C GLN A 29 -6.95 10.97 -5.38
N PRO A 30 -8.29 10.80 -5.29
CA PRO A 30 -9.14 11.80 -4.66
C PRO A 30 -8.82 11.91 -3.16
N VAL A 31 -8.93 13.10 -2.59
CA VAL A 31 -8.97 13.28 -1.13
C VAL A 31 -10.31 12.77 -0.62
N SER A 32 -10.30 11.91 0.40
CA SER A 32 -11.49 11.29 0.95
C SER A 32 -11.35 11.03 2.44
N ASP A 33 -12.46 11.16 3.18
CA ASP A 33 -12.54 10.84 4.61
C ASP A 33 -12.22 9.38 4.93
N GLN A 34 -12.34 8.47 3.96
CA GLN A 34 -11.95 7.07 4.15
C GLN A 34 -10.43 6.86 4.32
N PHE A 35 -9.62 7.87 3.99
CA PHE A 35 -8.16 7.84 4.15
C PHE A 35 -7.69 8.51 5.45
N VAL A 36 -8.62 8.91 6.30
CA VAL A 36 -8.30 9.41 7.64
C VAL A 36 -8.45 8.32 8.69
N ASP A 37 -7.68 8.42 9.76
CA ASP A 37 -7.78 7.54 10.91
C ASP A 37 -8.97 7.94 11.83
N PRO A 38 -9.29 7.15 12.85
CA PRO A 38 -10.37 7.47 13.78
C PRO A 38 -10.21 8.82 14.52
N SER A 39 -8.99 9.39 14.55
CA SER A 39 -8.74 10.73 15.10
C SER A 39 -8.99 11.86 14.11
N GLY A 40 -9.39 11.54 12.87
CA GLY A 40 -9.63 12.48 11.78
C GLY A 40 -8.37 12.98 11.08
N ARG A 41 -7.22 12.29 11.28
CA ARG A 41 -5.96 12.64 10.60
C ARG A 41 -5.72 11.72 9.42
N PHE A 42 -5.07 12.25 8.40
CA PHE A 42 -4.70 11.47 7.22
C PHE A 42 -3.75 10.32 7.60
N ALA A 43 -4.01 9.11 7.09
CA ALA A 43 -3.30 7.90 7.47
C ALA A 43 -2.38 7.41 6.35
N THR A 44 -1.22 6.84 6.71
CA THR A 44 -0.27 6.28 5.73
C THR A 44 -0.91 5.17 4.89
N GLY A 45 -1.82 4.38 5.44
CA GLY A 45 -2.52 3.31 4.72
C GLY A 45 -3.35 3.81 3.54
N GLY A 46 -3.93 5.01 3.66
CA GLY A 46 -4.70 5.65 2.58
C GLY A 46 -3.85 5.99 1.34
N LEU A 47 -2.53 6.13 1.51
CA LEU A 47 -1.60 6.46 0.42
C LEU A 47 -0.84 5.24 -0.13
N ALA A 48 -0.93 4.09 0.54
CA ALA A 48 -0.03 2.97 0.26
C ALA A 48 -0.19 2.41 -1.16
N VAL A 49 -1.41 2.36 -1.70
CA VAL A 49 -1.65 1.90 -3.08
C VAL A 49 -1.15 2.94 -4.08
N LEU A 50 -1.41 4.25 -3.86
CA LEU A 50 -0.90 5.31 -4.72
C LEU A 50 0.64 5.27 -4.82
N VAL A 51 1.32 5.07 -3.67
CA VAL A 51 2.79 5.02 -3.61
C VAL A 51 3.33 3.76 -4.28
N ASP A 52 2.73 2.59 -4.01
CA ASP A 52 3.17 1.33 -4.64
C ASP A 52 2.96 1.36 -6.16
N SER A 53 1.76 1.76 -6.62
CA SER A 53 1.43 1.84 -8.04
C SER A 53 2.24 2.92 -8.76
N GLY A 54 2.32 4.13 -8.21
CA GLY A 54 3.00 5.24 -8.85
C GLY A 54 4.53 5.06 -8.96
N LEU A 55 5.18 4.67 -7.86
CA LEU A 55 6.63 4.44 -7.87
C LEU A 55 6.99 3.09 -8.50
N GLY A 56 6.13 2.08 -8.33
CA GLY A 56 6.27 0.77 -8.97
C GLY A 56 6.16 0.84 -10.49
N ALA A 57 5.22 1.64 -11.02
CA ALA A 57 5.07 1.88 -12.45
C ALA A 57 6.33 2.54 -13.06
N GLU A 58 6.94 3.50 -12.36
CA GLU A 58 8.19 4.13 -12.82
C GLU A 58 9.34 3.11 -12.88
N ASN A 59 9.46 2.21 -11.90
CA ASN A 59 10.40 1.11 -11.97
C ASN A 59 10.06 0.15 -13.12
N HIS A 60 8.78 -0.21 -13.26
CA HIS A 60 8.32 -1.14 -14.29
C HIS A 60 8.62 -0.61 -15.71
N ARG A 61 8.41 0.68 -15.95
CA ARG A 61 8.72 1.34 -17.24
C ARG A 61 10.21 1.27 -17.58
N ARG A 62 11.09 1.26 -16.58
CA ARG A 62 12.55 1.22 -16.75
C ARG A 62 13.15 -0.18 -16.74
N ARG A 63 12.33 -1.21 -16.60
CA ARG A 63 12.81 -2.61 -16.60
C ARG A 63 13.43 -2.99 -17.92
N PRO A 64 14.40 -3.90 -17.95
CA PRO A 64 14.87 -4.52 -19.18
C PRO A 64 13.74 -5.26 -19.91
N SER A 65 13.81 -5.28 -21.23
CA SER A 65 12.85 -6.02 -22.07
C SER A 65 12.75 -7.50 -21.66
N GLY A 66 11.52 -8.04 -21.63
CA GLY A 66 11.25 -9.43 -21.26
C GLY A 66 11.35 -9.71 -19.75
N LYS A 67 11.45 -8.68 -18.93
CA LYS A 67 11.41 -8.78 -17.47
C LYS A 67 10.07 -8.28 -16.92
N TRP A 68 9.68 -8.81 -15.78
CA TRP A 68 8.62 -8.30 -14.94
C TRP A 68 9.21 -7.78 -13.63
N THR A 69 8.47 -6.94 -12.91
CA THR A 69 8.91 -6.41 -11.62
C THR A 69 7.89 -6.69 -10.52
N VAL A 70 8.37 -6.96 -9.33
CA VAL A 70 7.54 -7.06 -8.11
C VAL A 70 8.16 -6.22 -7.00
N THR A 71 7.32 -5.55 -6.23
CA THR A 71 7.74 -4.77 -5.08
C THR A 71 8.36 -5.66 -4.01
N THR A 72 9.56 -5.33 -3.57
CA THR A 72 10.28 -5.99 -2.47
C THR A 72 10.37 -5.13 -1.23
N GLU A 73 10.35 -3.81 -1.40
CA GLU A 73 10.38 -2.84 -0.31
C GLU A 73 9.44 -1.68 -0.64
N LEU A 74 8.67 -1.27 0.36
CA LEU A 74 7.88 -0.04 0.33
C LEU A 74 8.09 0.70 1.64
N ARG A 75 8.47 1.96 1.56
CA ARG A 75 8.51 2.87 2.69
C ARG A 75 7.64 4.08 2.41
N LEU A 76 6.92 4.53 3.43
CA LEU A 76 6.05 5.69 3.38
C LEU A 76 6.14 6.44 4.70
N ASP A 77 6.56 7.69 4.64
CA ASP A 77 6.64 8.61 5.77
C ASP A 77 5.62 9.74 5.56
N LEU A 78 4.66 9.89 6.46
CA LEU A 78 3.69 10.98 6.43
C LEU A 78 4.35 12.27 6.93
N ILE A 79 4.22 13.34 6.14
CA ILE A 79 4.82 14.65 6.42
C ILE A 79 3.76 15.65 6.86
N GLY A 80 2.58 15.59 6.22
CA GLY A 80 1.50 16.54 6.46
C GLY A 80 0.13 15.96 6.14
N ALA A 81 -0.84 16.85 5.99
CA ALA A 81 -2.18 16.54 5.53
C ALA A 81 -2.51 17.43 4.33
N PRO A 82 -3.40 16.98 3.41
CA PRO A 82 -3.87 17.84 2.33
C PRO A 82 -4.44 19.16 2.88
N ARG A 83 -4.22 20.24 2.17
CA ARG A 83 -4.81 21.54 2.54
C ARG A 83 -6.33 21.47 2.47
N GLU A 84 -6.98 22.29 3.29
CA GLU A 84 -8.42 22.46 3.24
C GLU A 84 -8.85 22.90 1.82
N GLY A 85 -9.79 22.16 1.24
CA GLY A 85 -10.26 22.37 -0.13
C GLY A 85 -9.47 21.64 -1.22
N SER A 86 -8.38 20.96 -0.88
CA SER A 86 -7.71 20.06 -1.83
C SER A 86 -8.63 18.89 -2.21
N THR A 87 -8.72 18.60 -3.50
CA THR A 87 -9.61 17.57 -4.05
C THR A 87 -8.85 16.32 -4.49
N GLY A 88 -7.53 16.43 -4.68
CA GLY A 88 -6.70 15.36 -5.21
C GLY A 88 -5.29 15.32 -4.66
N LEU A 89 -4.70 14.14 -4.79
CA LEU A 89 -3.31 13.86 -4.48
C LEU A 89 -2.62 13.30 -5.72
N GLY A 90 -1.45 13.80 -6.02
CA GLY A 90 -0.58 13.28 -7.08
C GLY A 90 0.69 12.68 -6.49
N ILE A 91 1.47 11.98 -7.33
CA ILE A 91 2.80 11.51 -6.95
C ILE A 91 3.86 12.02 -7.92
N ARG A 92 4.94 12.56 -7.38
CA ARG A 92 6.16 12.93 -8.12
C ARG A 92 7.18 11.83 -7.90
N ALA A 93 7.56 11.13 -8.97
CA ALA A 93 8.50 10.02 -8.90
C ALA A 93 9.89 10.44 -9.41
N ASP A 94 10.94 10.01 -8.72
CA ASP A 94 12.34 10.20 -9.06
C ASP A 94 13.07 8.86 -9.03
N HIS A 95 13.43 8.33 -10.20
CA HIS A 95 14.14 7.06 -10.28
C HIS A 95 15.59 7.23 -9.84
N LEU A 96 15.99 6.49 -8.81
CA LEU A 96 17.32 6.58 -8.23
C LEU A 96 18.35 5.70 -8.93
N GLY A 97 17.93 4.56 -9.48
CA GLY A 97 18.86 3.67 -10.19
C GLY A 97 18.49 2.20 -10.12
N HIS A 98 19.40 1.39 -10.69
CA HIS A 98 19.33 -0.05 -10.78
C HIS A 98 20.64 -0.68 -10.28
N ASP A 99 20.58 -1.57 -9.30
CA ASP A 99 21.76 -2.19 -8.68
C ASP A 99 22.17 -3.53 -9.33
N GLY A 100 21.59 -3.88 -10.47
CA GLY A 100 21.80 -5.15 -11.19
C GLY A 100 20.73 -6.20 -10.88
N HIS A 101 19.90 -6.00 -9.85
CA HIS A 101 18.81 -6.89 -9.45
C HIS A 101 17.51 -6.14 -9.18
N CYS A 102 17.60 -4.95 -8.64
CA CYS A 102 16.46 -4.15 -8.21
C CYS A 102 16.51 -2.74 -8.77
N LEU A 103 15.34 -2.24 -9.14
CA LEU A 103 15.14 -0.83 -9.43
C LEU A 103 14.61 -0.12 -8.18
N THR A 104 15.04 1.11 -7.98
CA THR A 104 14.65 1.92 -6.83
C THR A 104 14.14 3.27 -7.31
N THR A 105 12.93 3.61 -6.89
CA THR A 105 12.31 4.92 -7.12
C THR A 105 11.86 5.49 -5.78
N ARG A 106 12.16 6.76 -5.55
CA ARG A 106 11.58 7.56 -4.47
C ARG A 106 10.54 8.51 -5.04
N GLY A 107 9.68 9.04 -4.18
CA GLY A 107 8.72 10.05 -4.61
C GLY A 107 8.11 10.82 -3.45
N GLU A 108 7.36 11.83 -3.83
CA GLU A 108 6.59 12.67 -2.93
C GLU A 108 5.12 12.61 -3.34
N VAL A 109 4.25 12.37 -2.38
CA VAL A 109 2.82 12.59 -2.56
C VAL A 109 2.56 14.06 -2.30
N VAL A 110 1.87 14.71 -3.23
CA VAL A 110 1.56 16.15 -3.18
C VAL A 110 0.08 16.38 -3.37
N ASP A 111 -0.43 17.45 -2.78
CA ASP A 111 -1.80 17.92 -3.02
C ASP A 111 -1.89 18.80 -4.27
N ASP A 112 -3.10 19.32 -4.57
CA ASP A 112 -3.37 20.16 -5.74
C ASP A 112 -2.55 21.44 -5.78
N ASP A 113 -2.11 21.95 -4.62
CA ASP A 113 -1.24 23.15 -4.49
C ASP A 113 0.25 22.80 -4.55
N GLY A 114 0.60 21.52 -4.59
CA GLY A 114 1.96 21.01 -4.63
C GLY A 114 2.65 20.92 -3.27
N GLU A 115 1.89 21.03 -2.16
CA GLU A 115 2.41 20.76 -0.82
C GLU A 115 2.70 19.26 -0.65
N VAL A 116 3.80 18.96 0.00
CA VAL A 116 4.23 17.58 0.23
C VAL A 116 3.47 16.99 1.41
N ILE A 117 2.70 15.95 1.16
CA ILE A 117 1.89 15.22 2.14
C ILE A 117 2.65 14.02 2.70
N ALA A 118 3.38 13.32 1.84
CA ALA A 118 4.17 12.16 2.23
C ALA A 118 5.40 11.99 1.34
N SER A 119 6.39 11.26 1.86
CA SER A 119 7.55 10.79 1.11
C SER A 119 7.51 9.27 1.02
N GLY A 120 7.80 8.71 -0.16
CA GLY A 120 7.79 7.29 -0.41
C GLY A 120 9.07 6.79 -1.08
N LEU A 121 9.35 5.50 -0.87
CA LEU A 121 10.38 4.77 -1.60
C LEU A 121 9.86 3.38 -1.92
N VAL A 122 9.99 2.98 -3.18
CA VAL A 122 9.66 1.63 -3.64
C VAL A 122 10.89 1.02 -4.32
N LYS A 123 11.21 -0.20 -3.89
CA LYS A 123 12.22 -1.04 -4.53
C LYS A 123 11.53 -2.25 -5.15
N THR A 124 11.82 -2.51 -6.42
CA THR A 124 11.26 -3.64 -7.15
C THR A 124 12.38 -4.56 -7.63
N MET A 125 12.14 -5.85 -7.56
CA MET A 125 13.04 -6.88 -8.08
C MET A 125 12.54 -7.34 -9.45
N GLU A 126 13.49 -7.55 -10.36
CA GLU A 126 13.24 -8.10 -11.67
C GLU A 126 13.26 -9.62 -11.68
N PHE A 127 12.40 -10.22 -12.49
CA PHE A 127 12.44 -11.64 -12.78
C PHE A 127 12.02 -11.91 -14.24
N ALA A 128 12.38 -13.08 -14.77
CA ALA A 128 11.96 -13.48 -16.09
C ALA A 128 10.45 -13.74 -16.10
N ALA A 129 9.71 -12.95 -16.85
CA ALA A 129 8.29 -13.15 -17.02
C ALA A 129 8.05 -14.39 -17.88
N GLY A 130 7.46 -15.42 -17.33
CA GLY A 130 6.83 -16.50 -18.10
C GLY A 130 5.43 -16.12 -18.61
N VAL A 131 5.09 -14.83 -18.61
CA VAL A 131 3.78 -14.28 -18.97
C VAL A 131 3.99 -13.31 -20.12
N ASP A 132 3.05 -13.28 -21.05
CA ASP A 132 3.01 -12.27 -22.10
C ASP A 132 2.84 -10.89 -21.43
N ALA A 133 3.98 -10.25 -21.19
CA ALA A 133 4.05 -8.92 -20.59
C ALA A 133 3.59 -7.81 -21.54
N GLU A 134 3.31 -8.17 -22.81
CA GLU A 134 2.96 -7.23 -23.88
C GLU A 134 1.53 -6.66 -23.80
N GLY A 135 0.66 -7.22 -22.96
CA GLY A 135 -0.74 -6.77 -22.86
C GLY A 135 -1.02 -5.81 -21.71
N TYR A 136 0.00 -5.41 -20.96
CA TYR A 136 -0.19 -4.58 -19.75
C TYR A 136 -0.05 -3.07 -20.01
N ASP A 137 0.66 -2.71 -21.08
CA ASP A 137 0.99 -1.32 -21.39
C ASP A 137 -0.13 -0.59 -22.19
N ASP A 138 -1.19 -1.29 -22.62
CA ASP A 138 -2.18 -0.76 -23.60
C ASP A 138 -3.60 -0.61 -23.03
N GLU A 139 -3.85 -0.73 -21.72
CA GLU A 139 -5.20 -0.59 -21.21
C GLU A 139 -5.64 0.87 -21.05
N PRO A 140 -6.83 1.24 -21.58
CA PRO A 140 -7.36 2.58 -21.41
C PRO A 140 -7.62 2.87 -19.93
N PRO A 141 -7.66 4.16 -19.52
CA PRO A 141 -7.89 4.54 -18.13
C PRO A 141 -9.16 3.89 -17.60
N TRP A 142 -9.05 3.20 -16.47
CA TRP A 142 -10.18 2.55 -15.81
C TRP A 142 -11.21 3.60 -15.38
N PRO A 143 -12.51 3.31 -15.47
CA PRO A 143 -13.50 4.13 -14.81
C PRO A 143 -13.24 4.00 -13.30
N SER A 144 -12.62 5.01 -12.71
CA SER A 144 -12.42 5.02 -11.27
C SER A 144 -13.72 5.38 -10.58
N ALA A 145 -14.15 4.55 -9.67
CA ALA A 145 -15.21 4.88 -8.74
C ALA A 145 -14.68 4.53 -7.35
N LEU A 146 -14.34 5.56 -6.57
CA LEU A 146 -14.00 5.38 -5.17
C LEU A 146 -15.12 4.57 -4.49
N GLU A 147 -14.79 3.37 -4.00
CA GLU A 147 -15.78 2.55 -3.29
C GLU A 147 -16.15 3.23 -1.97
N PRO A 148 -17.45 3.29 -1.64
CA PRO A 148 -17.87 3.85 -0.36
C PRO A 148 -17.44 2.95 0.81
N GLY A 149 -17.21 3.56 1.98
CA GLY A 149 -16.87 2.84 3.21
C GLY A 149 -15.55 3.30 3.81
N THR A 150 -15.15 2.65 4.87
CA THR A 150 -13.83 2.82 5.50
C THR A 150 -12.74 2.16 4.65
N LEU A 151 -11.49 2.55 4.87
CA LEU A 151 -10.36 1.89 4.21
C LEU A 151 -10.37 0.37 4.43
N ALA A 152 -10.69 -0.08 5.65
CA ALA A 152 -10.80 -1.51 5.95
C ALA A 152 -11.86 -2.23 5.10
N GLU A 153 -13.04 -1.62 4.92
CA GLU A 153 -14.12 -2.18 4.08
C GLU A 153 -13.70 -2.26 2.61
N VAL A 154 -13.09 -1.20 2.08
CA VAL A 154 -12.57 -1.18 0.70
C VAL A 154 -11.50 -2.25 0.48
N LEU A 155 -10.67 -2.51 1.48
CA LEU A 155 -9.66 -3.58 1.46
C LEU A 155 -10.23 -4.97 1.77
N CYS A 156 -11.54 -5.12 1.96
CA CYS A 156 -12.19 -6.38 2.39
C CYS A 156 -11.51 -6.94 3.66
N LEU A 157 -11.07 -6.08 4.57
CA LEU A 157 -10.33 -6.39 5.78
C LEU A 157 -11.28 -6.42 6.98
N THR A 158 -11.32 -7.55 7.67
CA THR A 158 -12.02 -7.69 8.95
C THR A 158 -11.02 -7.81 10.08
N LEU A 159 -11.15 -6.96 11.11
CA LEU A 159 -10.32 -7.03 12.31
C LEU A 159 -10.93 -7.98 13.34
N SER A 160 -10.07 -8.73 14.03
CA SER A 160 -10.41 -9.50 15.21
C SER A 160 -9.37 -9.23 16.29
N GLU A 161 -9.85 -8.88 17.49
CA GLU A 161 -8.97 -8.73 18.63
C GLU A 161 -8.66 -10.11 19.21
N ARG A 162 -7.37 -10.36 19.46
CA ARG A 162 -6.96 -11.43 20.34
C ARG A 162 -6.46 -10.80 21.63
N GLY A 163 -7.02 -11.24 22.74
CA GLY A 163 -6.56 -10.82 24.07
C GLY A 163 -5.07 -11.12 24.30
N ASP A 164 -4.53 -10.54 25.38
CA ASP A 164 -3.14 -10.70 25.78
C ASP A 164 -2.74 -12.17 25.91
N GLY A 165 -1.90 -12.62 24.99
CA GLY A 165 -1.09 -13.82 25.18
C GLY A 165 0.17 -13.48 25.98
N ASP A 166 1.02 -14.46 26.29
CA ASP A 166 2.26 -14.31 27.09
C ASP A 166 3.26 -13.24 26.59
N GLY A 167 2.92 -12.42 25.59
CA GLY A 167 3.82 -11.46 24.94
C GLY A 167 3.24 -10.07 24.65
N GLY A 168 2.03 -9.73 25.09
CA GLY A 168 1.42 -8.40 24.86
C GLY A 168 0.24 -8.42 23.89
N ARG A 169 -0.25 -7.21 23.57
CA ARG A 169 -1.44 -7.04 22.70
C ARG A 169 -1.18 -7.50 21.26
N VAL A 170 -2.13 -8.26 20.75
CA VAL A 170 -2.14 -8.79 19.39
C VAL A 170 -3.48 -8.47 18.73
N VAL A 171 -3.42 -7.94 17.52
CA VAL A 171 -4.60 -7.79 16.65
C VAL A 171 -4.38 -8.61 15.38
N GLU A 172 -5.39 -9.32 14.95
CA GLU A 172 -5.40 -10.01 13.68
C GLU A 172 -6.41 -9.37 12.72
N GLY A 173 -6.03 -9.28 11.47
CA GLY A 173 -6.87 -8.92 10.36
C GLY A 173 -6.96 -10.07 9.36
N VAL A 174 -8.08 -10.16 8.65
CA VAL A 174 -8.29 -11.11 7.56
C VAL A 174 -8.78 -10.36 6.34
N ILE A 175 -8.00 -10.39 5.27
CA ILE A 175 -8.39 -9.87 3.96
C ILE A 175 -9.10 -11.00 3.23
N ALA A 176 -10.35 -10.76 2.79
CA ALA A 176 -11.08 -11.72 1.96
C ALA A 176 -10.43 -11.87 0.57
N PRO A 177 -10.56 -13.02 -0.08
CA PRO A 177 -10.02 -13.26 -1.41
C PRO A 177 -10.86 -12.54 -2.48
N GLU A 178 -10.66 -11.25 -2.63
CA GLU A 178 -11.32 -10.38 -3.60
C GLU A 178 -10.40 -10.16 -4.81
N PRO A 179 -10.76 -10.62 -6.02
CA PRO A 179 -9.89 -10.53 -7.21
C PRO A 179 -9.40 -9.11 -7.53
N THR A 180 -10.20 -8.09 -7.23
CA THR A 180 -9.85 -6.68 -7.45
C THR A 180 -8.78 -6.15 -6.49
N LEU A 181 -8.37 -6.92 -5.49
CA LEU A 181 -7.23 -6.60 -4.62
C LEU A 181 -5.92 -7.26 -5.08
N ALA A 182 -5.98 -8.02 -6.19
CA ALA A 182 -4.83 -8.71 -6.73
C ALA A 182 -4.00 -7.81 -7.65
N ASN A 183 -2.70 -8.10 -7.70
CA ASN A 183 -1.84 -7.62 -8.77
C ASN A 183 -2.04 -8.50 -10.03
N PRO A 184 -1.46 -8.14 -11.19
CA PRO A 184 -1.57 -8.90 -12.44
C PRO A 184 -1.16 -10.36 -12.38
N LEU A 185 -0.37 -10.74 -11.37
CA LEU A 185 0.11 -12.09 -11.15
C LEU A 185 -0.84 -12.92 -10.27
N GLY A 186 -2.02 -12.38 -9.89
CA GLY A 186 -2.99 -13.04 -9.02
C GLY A 186 -2.59 -13.10 -7.54
N ASN A 187 -1.59 -12.32 -7.14
CA ASN A 187 -1.17 -12.19 -5.75
C ASN A 187 -1.76 -10.90 -5.15
N LEU A 188 -1.89 -10.85 -3.83
CA LEU A 188 -2.27 -9.63 -3.12
C LEU A 188 -1.36 -8.49 -3.56
N HIS A 189 -1.95 -7.36 -3.97
CA HIS A 189 -1.20 -6.17 -4.39
C HIS A 189 -0.36 -5.62 -3.25
N GLY A 190 0.87 -5.17 -3.53
CA GLY A 190 1.80 -4.71 -2.49
C GLY A 190 1.23 -3.56 -1.67
N GLY A 191 0.69 -2.54 -2.33
CA GLY A 191 0.03 -1.41 -1.66
C GLY A 191 -1.18 -1.80 -0.82
N VAL A 192 -1.93 -2.84 -1.22
CA VAL A 192 -3.05 -3.38 -0.43
C VAL A 192 -2.56 -4.02 0.87
N PHE A 193 -1.50 -4.84 0.80
CA PHE A 193 -0.90 -5.38 2.03
C PHE A 193 -0.36 -4.26 2.91
N ALA A 194 0.29 -3.26 2.34
CA ALA A 194 0.82 -2.12 3.09
C ALA A 194 -0.29 -1.33 3.80
N ALA A 195 -1.40 -1.04 3.11
CA ALA A 195 -2.57 -0.39 3.69
C ALA A 195 -3.21 -1.24 4.81
N ALA A 196 -3.39 -2.53 4.59
CA ALA A 196 -3.92 -3.45 5.60
C ALA A 196 -2.97 -3.57 6.82
N ALA A 197 -1.66 -3.58 6.58
CA ALA A 197 -0.67 -3.60 7.65
C ALA A 197 -0.75 -2.36 8.54
N GLU A 198 -0.97 -1.17 7.94
CA GLU A 198 -1.18 0.05 8.70
C GLU A 198 -2.44 -0.04 9.55
N VAL A 199 -3.59 -0.42 8.97
CA VAL A 199 -4.87 -0.53 9.70
C VAL A 199 -4.76 -1.51 10.87
N VAL A 200 -4.20 -2.71 10.65
CA VAL A 200 -4.03 -3.73 11.71
C VAL A 200 -2.98 -3.30 12.72
N GLY A 201 -1.88 -2.68 12.24
CA GLY A 201 -0.77 -2.22 13.06
C GLY A 201 -1.12 -1.04 13.97
N ALA A 202 -1.97 -0.13 13.52
CA ALA A 202 -2.48 0.97 14.35
C ALA A 202 -3.52 0.47 15.36
N ALA A 203 -4.33 -0.52 14.98
CA ALA A 203 -5.40 -1.06 15.83
C ALA A 203 -4.89 -1.65 17.15
N VAL A 204 -3.64 -2.13 17.25
CA VAL A 204 -3.09 -2.65 18.51
C VAL A 204 -2.96 -1.57 19.61
N PHE A 205 -3.02 -0.28 19.24
CA PHE A 205 -2.91 0.86 20.15
C PHE A 205 -4.23 1.56 20.45
N SER A 206 -5.25 1.38 19.58
CA SER A 206 -6.49 2.18 19.60
C SER A 206 -7.38 1.99 20.81
N HIS A 207 -7.17 0.93 21.59
CA HIS A 207 -7.93 0.68 22.83
C HIS A 207 -7.64 1.65 23.97
N GLU A 208 -6.46 2.25 23.99
CA GLU A 208 -6.01 3.06 25.12
C GLU A 208 -5.82 4.53 24.77
N ARG A 209 -5.74 4.84 23.48
CA ARG A 209 -5.47 6.20 23.01
C ARG A 209 -5.84 6.39 21.55
N ASP A 210 -6.13 7.63 21.16
CA ASP A 210 -6.19 8.03 19.77
C ASP A 210 -4.78 8.06 19.20
N VAL A 211 -4.54 7.27 18.18
CA VAL A 211 -3.25 7.20 17.47
C VAL A 211 -3.42 7.51 16.00
N SER A 212 -2.38 8.10 15.44
CA SER A 212 -2.26 8.28 13.98
C SER A 212 -0.96 7.65 13.50
N SER A 213 -1.03 6.93 12.40
CA SER A 213 0.17 6.42 11.74
C SER A 213 0.99 7.56 11.14
N SER A 214 2.31 7.45 11.22
CA SER A 214 3.23 8.44 10.68
C SER A 214 4.26 7.85 9.73
N ALA A 215 4.57 6.56 9.90
CA ALA A 215 5.50 5.87 9.02
C ALA A 215 5.11 4.39 8.88
N LEU A 216 5.34 3.89 7.69
CA LEU A 216 5.12 2.51 7.30
C LEU A 216 6.35 2.03 6.52
N ASP A 217 6.94 0.91 6.95
CA ASP A 217 8.06 0.26 6.26
C ASP A 217 7.72 -1.20 6.04
N VAL A 218 7.72 -1.66 4.78
CA VAL A 218 7.31 -3.00 4.39
C VAL A 218 8.42 -3.72 3.64
N ARG A 219 8.63 -5.00 4.00
CA ARG A 219 9.50 -5.93 3.28
C ARG A 219 8.67 -7.10 2.78
N TYR A 220 8.65 -7.29 1.45
CA TYR A 220 8.00 -8.40 0.80
C TYR A 220 9.02 -9.51 0.54
N VAL A 221 8.85 -10.63 1.22
CA VAL A 221 9.78 -11.76 1.21
C VAL A 221 9.33 -12.85 0.24
N ARG A 222 8.00 -12.99 0.07
CA ARG A 222 7.34 -13.96 -0.82
C ARG A 222 6.05 -13.39 -1.36
N GLN A 223 5.62 -13.92 -2.49
CA GLN A 223 4.28 -13.67 -3.01
C GLN A 223 3.22 -14.06 -1.98
N ILE A 224 2.11 -13.34 -1.96
CA ILE A 224 0.95 -13.58 -1.11
C ILE A 224 -0.20 -13.98 -2.03
N PRO A 225 -0.43 -15.28 -2.30
CA PRO A 225 -1.52 -15.71 -3.18
C PRO A 225 -2.87 -15.27 -2.63
N LEU A 226 -3.71 -14.64 -3.46
CA LEU A 226 -5.04 -14.16 -3.07
C LEU A 226 -6.15 -15.16 -3.44
N VAL A 227 -5.85 -16.45 -3.48
CA VAL A 227 -6.84 -17.52 -3.74
C VAL A 227 -7.59 -17.94 -2.48
N GLN A 228 -7.20 -17.44 -1.34
CA GLN A 228 -7.74 -17.71 -0.01
C GLN A 228 -7.59 -16.48 0.91
N PRO A 229 -8.30 -16.46 2.06
CA PRO A 229 -8.18 -15.35 3.01
C PRO A 229 -6.73 -15.16 3.49
N VAL A 230 -6.25 -13.91 3.40
CA VAL A 230 -4.91 -13.54 3.85
C VAL A 230 -4.98 -13.05 5.31
N ARG A 231 -4.26 -13.74 6.20
CA ARG A 231 -4.18 -13.34 7.62
C ARG A 231 -3.04 -12.34 7.81
N VAL A 232 -3.35 -11.25 8.47
CA VAL A 232 -2.41 -10.17 8.83
C VAL A 232 -2.41 -10.09 10.35
N ARG A 233 -1.24 -10.18 10.98
CA ARG A 233 -1.09 -10.17 12.44
C ARG A 233 -0.16 -9.06 12.88
N ALA A 234 -0.63 -8.21 13.78
CA ALA A 234 0.14 -7.15 14.41
C ALA A 234 0.46 -7.47 15.88
N GLU A 235 1.68 -7.13 16.27
CA GLU A 235 2.19 -7.24 17.63
C GLU A 235 2.89 -5.93 18.01
N VAL A 236 2.75 -5.50 19.28
CA VAL A 236 3.43 -4.32 19.79
C VAL A 236 4.93 -4.61 19.95
N LEU A 237 5.77 -3.78 19.33
CA LEU A 237 7.22 -3.76 19.59
C LEU A 237 7.59 -2.72 20.65
N HIS A 238 6.92 -1.57 20.63
CA HIS A 238 7.14 -0.49 21.58
C HIS A 238 5.83 0.25 21.84
N ASP A 239 5.52 0.51 23.09
CA ASP A 239 4.36 1.30 23.52
C ASP A 239 4.79 2.40 24.50
N GLY A 240 5.34 3.49 23.96
CA GLY A 240 5.73 4.68 24.71
C GLY A 240 4.58 5.63 24.92
N ARG A 241 4.82 6.67 25.76
CA ARG A 241 3.80 7.67 26.10
C ARG A 241 3.28 8.45 24.88
N SER A 242 4.16 8.81 23.94
CA SER A 242 3.86 9.70 22.83
C SER A 242 3.89 9.00 21.48
N TRP A 243 4.48 7.82 21.38
CA TRP A 243 4.62 7.05 20.16
C TRP A 243 4.68 5.56 20.44
N GLY A 244 4.35 4.77 19.42
CA GLY A 244 4.41 3.33 19.46
C GLY A 244 4.88 2.76 18.14
N ILE A 245 5.38 1.53 18.18
CA ILE A 245 5.72 0.75 16.99
C ILE A 245 5.05 -0.60 17.12
N SER A 246 4.39 -1.03 16.05
CA SER A 246 3.95 -2.41 15.87
C SER A 246 4.71 -3.09 14.75
N GLN A 247 4.88 -4.40 14.89
CA GLN A 247 5.30 -5.27 13.80
C GLN A 247 4.09 -6.00 13.26
N VAL A 248 3.96 -5.99 11.93
CA VAL A 248 2.87 -6.66 11.23
C VAL A 248 3.45 -7.74 10.32
N THR A 249 2.87 -8.93 10.36
CA THR A 249 3.34 -10.07 9.55
C THR A 249 2.17 -10.75 8.85
N THR A 250 2.46 -11.26 7.64
CA THR A 250 1.61 -12.26 6.99
C THR A 250 2.41 -13.50 6.65
N ARG A 251 1.76 -14.65 6.68
CA ARG A 251 2.37 -15.96 6.45
C ARG A 251 1.54 -16.79 5.49
N ASP A 252 2.22 -17.64 4.73
CA ASP A 252 1.55 -18.64 3.90
C ASP A 252 1.02 -19.82 4.73
N GLU A 253 0.32 -20.75 4.07
CA GLU A 253 -0.24 -21.97 4.69
C GLU A 253 0.82 -22.85 5.38
N ARG A 254 2.08 -22.74 4.96
CA ARG A 254 3.20 -23.48 5.55
C ARG A 254 3.84 -22.74 6.73
N GLY A 255 3.25 -21.61 7.15
CA GLY A 255 3.76 -20.77 8.22
C GLY A 255 4.98 -19.91 7.84
N ARG A 256 5.38 -19.87 6.57
CA ARG A 256 6.52 -19.08 6.12
C ARG A 256 6.11 -17.62 5.98
N VAL A 257 6.97 -16.71 6.46
CA VAL A 257 6.73 -15.26 6.32
C VAL A 257 6.68 -14.86 4.86
N CYS A 258 5.62 -14.16 4.46
CA CYS A 258 5.46 -13.58 3.13
C CYS A 258 5.79 -12.10 3.11
N ALA A 259 5.34 -11.35 4.10
CA ALA A 259 5.72 -9.96 4.27
C ALA A 259 5.82 -9.59 5.75
N VAL A 260 6.64 -8.58 6.03
CA VAL A 260 6.80 -7.95 7.34
C VAL A 260 6.67 -6.45 7.15
N ALA A 261 5.90 -5.80 8.02
CA ALA A 261 5.82 -4.35 8.09
C ALA A 261 6.12 -3.85 9.51
N THR A 262 6.60 -2.63 9.62
CA THR A 262 6.58 -1.85 10.85
C THR A 262 5.71 -0.63 10.66
N VAL A 263 4.82 -0.39 11.62
CA VAL A 263 3.94 0.78 11.66
C VAL A 263 4.33 1.62 12.85
N THR A 264 4.68 2.89 12.61
CA THR A 264 4.94 3.87 13.65
C THR A 264 3.70 4.72 13.84
N VAL A 265 3.25 4.86 15.07
CA VAL A 265 2.10 5.68 15.43
C VAL A 265 2.48 6.75 16.45
N TYR A 266 1.82 7.90 16.38
CA TYR A 266 1.89 8.95 17.38
C TYR A 266 0.50 9.14 18.00
N GLY A 267 0.45 9.46 19.28
CA GLY A 267 -0.78 9.72 20.00
C GLY A 267 -0.53 10.17 21.43
N ARG A 268 -1.57 10.71 22.05
CA ARG A 268 -1.56 11.08 23.46
C ARG A 268 -2.38 10.06 24.26
N ARG A 269 -1.86 9.66 25.41
CA ARG A 269 -2.66 8.94 26.43
C ARG A 269 -3.58 9.90 27.14
#